data_37a2c1d45310aa3b6e6ffcfe1b346683
#
_entry.id   37a2c1d45310aa3b6e6ffcfe1b346683
#
_cell.length_a   1.000
_cell.length_b   1.000
_cell.length_c   1.000
_cell.angle_alpha   90.00
_cell.angle_beta   90.00
_cell.angle_gamma   90.00
#
_symmetry.space_group_name_H-M   'P 1'
#
loop_
_entity.id
_entity.type
_entity.pdbx_description
1 polymer ?
#
loop_
_entity_poly.entity_id
_entity_poly.type
_entity_poly.pdbx_seq_one_letter_code
_entity_poly.pdbx_strand_id
1 'polypeptide(L)'
;MQLYLMRHGEAGHEAKYDRERSLTESGLYHTALMSEWLKSTGVEFQLVLVSPYLRTQQTWQEVSKHFPEPRKCKVLNELVPAADPEMAARLVLAYAEQYQAENVLVLSHMPLLGYMVSELVPGMEPPLFATSSVALVDIIGRHTELMWQQTTHSIS
;
A
#
# COMPACT_ATOMS: atom_id res chain seq x y z
N MET A 1 -5.15 7.73 13.33
CA MET A 1 -5.32 6.79 12.22
C MET A 1 -3.96 6.50 11.62
N GLN A 2 -3.68 5.24 11.33
CA GLN A 2 -2.42 4.81 10.74
C GLN A 2 -2.64 4.31 9.32
N LEU A 3 -1.87 4.86 8.40
CA LEU A 3 -1.98 4.57 6.99
C LEU A 3 -0.73 3.80 6.53
N TYR A 4 -0.93 2.57 6.11
CA TYR A 4 0.13 1.70 5.60
C TYR A 4 0.08 1.75 4.09
N LEU A 5 1.11 2.31 3.48
CA LEU A 5 1.25 2.43 2.03
C LEU A 5 2.21 1.33 1.55
N MET A 6 1.71 0.41 0.75
CA MET A 6 2.48 -0.74 0.29
C MET A 6 2.56 -0.78 -1.24
N ARG A 7 3.77 -0.90 -1.77
CA ARG A 7 3.97 -1.14 -3.20
C ARG A 7 3.78 -2.64 -3.49
N HIS A 8 3.15 -2.93 -4.64
CA HIS A 8 3.01 -4.31 -5.12
C HIS A 8 4.35 -5.05 -5.16
N GLY A 9 4.29 -6.37 -5.16
CA GLY A 9 5.46 -7.24 -5.33
C GLY A 9 6.06 -7.16 -6.72
N GLU A 10 7.28 -7.71 -6.88
CA GLU A 10 7.94 -7.79 -8.18
C GLU A 10 7.03 -8.46 -9.20
N ALA A 11 6.91 -7.86 -10.38
CA ALA A 11 6.07 -8.36 -11.48
C ALA A 11 6.88 -8.57 -12.76
N GLY A 12 6.50 -9.59 -13.53
CA GLY A 12 7.11 -9.89 -14.81
C GLY A 12 6.67 -8.91 -15.91
N HIS A 13 7.27 -9.06 -17.09
CA HIS A 13 7.04 -8.16 -18.23
C HIS A 13 6.39 -8.85 -19.44
N GLU A 14 5.97 -10.11 -19.32
CA GLU A 14 5.47 -10.91 -20.44
C GLU A 14 4.05 -10.54 -20.87
N ALA A 15 3.32 -9.77 -20.08
CA ALA A 15 1.95 -9.40 -20.39
C ALA A 15 1.86 -8.43 -21.56
N LYS A 16 0.77 -8.53 -22.33
CA LYS A 16 0.49 -7.64 -23.45
C LYS A 16 0.24 -6.19 -22.99
N TYR A 17 -0.43 -6.03 -21.84
CA TYR A 17 -0.72 -4.72 -21.27
C TYR A 17 -0.13 -4.61 -19.86
N ASP A 18 0.32 -3.40 -19.50
CA ASP A 18 0.93 -3.16 -18.19
C ASP A 18 0.03 -3.58 -17.04
N ARG A 19 -1.28 -3.32 -17.13
CA ARG A 19 -2.25 -3.67 -16.08
C ARG A 19 -2.39 -5.17 -15.85
N GLU A 20 -1.94 -6.00 -16.79
CA GLU A 20 -2.05 -7.47 -16.75
C GLU A 20 -0.75 -8.15 -16.29
N ARG A 21 0.29 -7.37 -15.98
CA ARG A 21 1.55 -7.94 -15.49
C ARG A 21 1.32 -8.65 -14.16
N SER A 22 1.83 -9.89 -14.07
CA SER A 22 1.65 -10.78 -12.93
C SER A 22 2.88 -10.77 -12.03
N LEU A 23 2.68 -11.03 -10.74
CA LEU A 23 3.80 -11.20 -9.81
C LEU A 23 4.68 -12.37 -10.25
N THR A 24 5.99 -12.21 -10.03
CA THR A 24 6.95 -13.31 -10.14
C THR A 24 6.89 -14.18 -8.87
N GLU A 25 7.54 -15.35 -8.91
CA GLU A 25 7.70 -16.16 -7.69
C GLU A 25 8.44 -15.39 -6.60
N SER A 26 9.47 -14.62 -6.98
CA SER A 26 10.19 -13.72 -6.06
C SER A 26 9.25 -12.66 -5.46
N GLY A 27 8.37 -12.08 -6.29
CA GLY A 27 7.37 -11.12 -5.83
C GLY A 27 6.44 -11.69 -4.78
N LEU A 28 5.95 -12.92 -4.99
CA LEU A 28 5.12 -13.63 -4.02
C LEU A 28 5.87 -13.92 -2.72
N TYR A 29 7.10 -14.40 -2.83
CA TYR A 29 7.94 -14.71 -1.68
C TYR A 29 8.21 -13.47 -0.80
N HIS A 30 8.64 -12.37 -1.41
CA HIS A 30 8.94 -11.13 -0.68
C HIS A 30 7.67 -10.50 -0.09
N THR A 31 6.55 -10.60 -0.79
CA THR A 31 5.25 -10.14 -0.26
C THR A 31 4.86 -10.94 0.98
N ALA A 32 5.07 -12.27 0.97
CA ALA A 32 4.81 -13.11 2.13
C ALA A 32 5.70 -12.73 3.31
N LEU A 33 7.00 -12.49 3.08
CA LEU A 33 7.93 -12.05 4.13
C LEU A 33 7.47 -10.74 4.78
N MET A 34 7.11 -9.74 3.96
CA MET A 34 6.63 -8.46 4.48
C MET A 34 5.32 -8.62 5.25
N SER A 35 4.43 -9.48 4.76
CA SER A 35 3.16 -9.76 5.44
C SER A 35 3.36 -10.39 6.82
N GLU A 36 4.28 -11.34 6.92
CA GLU A 36 4.64 -11.95 8.20
C GLU A 36 5.21 -10.93 9.19
N TRP A 37 6.09 -10.06 8.69
CA TRP A 37 6.65 -8.99 9.51
C TRP A 37 5.57 -8.03 10.01
N LEU A 38 4.69 -7.56 9.12
CA LEU A 38 3.56 -6.69 9.50
C LEU A 38 2.68 -7.37 10.55
N LYS A 39 2.35 -8.64 10.35
CA LYS A 39 1.58 -9.41 11.33
C LYS A 39 2.27 -9.42 12.69
N SER A 40 3.60 -9.54 12.72
CA SER A 40 4.37 -9.57 13.98
C SER A 40 4.28 -8.25 14.75
N THR A 41 3.94 -7.14 14.10
CA THR A 41 3.74 -5.85 14.76
C THR A 41 2.41 -5.76 15.51
N GLY A 42 1.51 -6.71 15.30
CA GLY A 42 0.19 -6.74 15.92
C GLY A 42 -0.88 -5.94 15.19
N VAL A 43 -0.55 -5.34 14.03
CA VAL A 43 -1.52 -4.54 13.28
C VAL A 43 -2.64 -5.41 12.69
N GLU A 44 -3.87 -4.88 12.70
CA GLU A 44 -5.00 -5.43 11.96
C GLU A 44 -5.61 -4.31 11.12
N PHE A 45 -5.94 -4.61 9.86
CA PHE A 45 -6.46 -3.62 8.93
C PHE A 45 -7.99 -3.66 8.92
N GLN A 46 -8.64 -2.52 9.18
CA GLN A 46 -10.09 -2.40 9.06
C GLN A 46 -10.52 -2.10 7.64
N LEU A 47 -9.66 -1.43 6.88
CA LEU A 47 -9.93 -1.02 5.51
C LEU A 47 -8.72 -1.33 4.65
N VAL A 48 -8.95 -1.92 3.47
CA VAL A 48 -7.92 -2.17 2.47
C VAL A 48 -8.37 -1.56 1.14
N LEU A 49 -7.51 -0.74 0.55
CA LEU A 49 -7.74 -0.06 -0.71
C LEU A 49 -6.69 -0.52 -1.72
N VAL A 50 -7.13 -1.02 -2.86
CA VAL A 50 -6.24 -1.73 -3.80
C VAL A 50 -6.44 -1.18 -5.21
N SER A 51 -5.33 -0.97 -5.92
CA SER A 51 -5.35 -0.66 -7.35
C SER A 51 -5.98 -1.81 -8.16
N PRO A 52 -6.66 -1.53 -9.28
CA PRO A 52 -7.25 -2.57 -10.12
C PRO A 52 -6.24 -3.39 -10.91
N TYR A 53 -4.97 -3.01 -10.95
CA TYR A 53 -3.94 -3.73 -11.69
C TYR A 53 -3.71 -5.12 -11.12
N LEU A 54 -3.43 -6.10 -11.98
CA LEU A 54 -3.28 -7.50 -11.56
C LEU A 54 -2.22 -7.66 -10.48
N ARG A 55 -1.05 -7.02 -10.62
CA ARG A 55 0.04 -7.14 -9.65
C ARG A 55 -0.31 -6.65 -8.25
N THR A 56 -1.17 -5.63 -8.14
CA THR A 56 -1.67 -5.19 -6.82
C THR A 56 -2.74 -6.14 -6.27
N GLN A 57 -3.59 -6.68 -7.13
CA GLN A 57 -4.59 -7.68 -6.73
C GLN A 57 -3.92 -8.95 -6.19
N GLN A 58 -2.88 -9.41 -6.86
CA GLN A 58 -2.12 -10.59 -6.43
C GLN A 58 -1.35 -10.32 -5.14
N THR A 59 -0.81 -9.11 -4.99
CA THR A 59 -0.16 -8.70 -3.74
C THR A 59 -1.15 -8.78 -2.58
N TRP A 60 -2.35 -8.24 -2.75
CA TRP A 60 -3.39 -8.32 -1.73
C TRP A 60 -3.79 -9.76 -1.44
N GLN A 61 -3.93 -10.61 -2.44
CA GLN A 61 -4.24 -12.02 -2.22
C GLN A 61 -3.21 -12.69 -1.30
N GLU A 62 -1.93 -12.38 -1.48
CA GLU A 62 -0.87 -12.92 -0.63
C GLU A 62 -0.91 -12.32 0.78
N VAL A 63 -1.03 -11.00 0.90
CA VAL A 63 -1.14 -10.32 2.19
C VAL A 63 -2.34 -10.84 2.98
N SER A 64 -3.48 -11.02 2.32
CA SER A 64 -4.74 -11.42 2.97
C SER A 64 -4.67 -12.77 3.68
N LYS A 65 -3.75 -13.64 3.28
CA LYS A 65 -3.54 -14.94 3.95
C LYS A 65 -3.02 -14.81 5.38
N HIS A 66 -2.47 -13.64 5.73
CA HIS A 66 -1.80 -13.40 7.01
C HIS A 66 -2.63 -12.59 8.00
N PHE A 67 -3.80 -12.09 7.58
CA PHE A 67 -4.61 -11.18 8.39
C PHE A 67 -6.08 -11.61 8.44
N PRO A 68 -6.80 -11.21 9.50
CA PRO A 68 -8.26 -11.35 9.50
C PRO A 68 -8.87 -10.54 8.36
N GLU A 69 -10.05 -10.94 7.92
CA GLU A 69 -10.78 -10.23 6.88
C GLU A 69 -11.08 -8.79 7.33
N PRO A 70 -10.72 -7.76 6.52
CA PRO A 70 -11.04 -6.38 6.86
C PRO A 70 -12.55 -6.12 6.79
N ARG A 71 -13.03 -5.07 7.47
CA ARG A 71 -14.43 -4.65 7.37
C ARG A 71 -14.80 -4.32 5.93
N LYS A 72 -13.85 -3.74 5.19
CA LYS A 72 -14.05 -3.37 3.80
C LYS A 72 -12.75 -3.49 3.02
N CYS A 73 -12.85 -4.06 1.81
CA CYS A 73 -11.80 -4.03 0.81
C CYS A 73 -12.40 -3.42 -0.46
N LYS A 74 -11.77 -2.37 -0.99
CA LYS A 74 -12.25 -1.67 -2.19
C LYS A 74 -11.16 -1.57 -3.23
N VAL A 75 -11.55 -1.80 -4.49
CA VAL A 75 -10.69 -1.55 -5.64
C VAL A 75 -10.94 -0.12 -6.13
N LEU A 76 -9.88 0.69 -6.22
CA LEU A 76 -9.97 2.09 -6.60
C LEU A 76 -9.15 2.39 -7.85
N ASN A 77 -9.82 2.89 -8.89
CA ASN A 77 -9.14 3.33 -10.12
C ASN A 77 -8.15 4.48 -9.86
N GLU A 78 -8.36 5.24 -8.80
CA GLU A 78 -7.53 6.38 -8.40
C GLU A 78 -6.21 5.95 -7.76
N LEU A 79 -5.94 4.64 -7.70
CA LEU A 79 -4.68 4.09 -7.18
C LEU A 79 -3.77 3.48 -8.27
N VAL A 80 -4.06 3.72 -9.55
CA VAL A 80 -3.21 3.27 -10.66
C VAL A 80 -1.89 4.06 -10.71
N PRO A 81 -0.85 3.55 -11.40
CA PRO A 81 0.50 4.16 -11.32
C PRO A 81 0.57 5.65 -11.64
N ALA A 82 -0.18 6.10 -12.63
CA ALA A 82 -0.17 7.49 -13.10
C ALA A 82 -1.34 8.33 -12.59
N ALA A 83 -2.02 7.90 -11.51
CA ALA A 83 -3.12 8.65 -10.92
C ALA A 83 -2.65 9.96 -10.31
N ASP A 84 -3.60 10.89 -10.11
CA ASP A 84 -3.33 12.15 -9.44
C ASP A 84 -3.09 11.93 -7.94
N PRO A 85 -1.90 12.25 -7.41
CA PRO A 85 -1.58 11.98 -6.01
C PRO A 85 -2.42 12.78 -5.01
N GLU A 86 -2.80 14.01 -5.33
CA GLU A 86 -3.67 14.80 -4.45
C GLU A 86 -5.04 14.16 -4.32
N MET A 87 -5.64 13.77 -5.44
CA MET A 87 -6.93 13.08 -5.47
C MET A 87 -6.86 11.74 -4.75
N ALA A 88 -5.82 10.95 -5.01
CA ALA A 88 -5.62 9.65 -4.35
C ALA A 88 -5.52 9.81 -2.84
N ALA A 89 -4.72 10.75 -2.36
CA ALA A 89 -4.56 11.00 -0.92
C ALA A 89 -5.88 11.42 -0.27
N ARG A 90 -6.60 12.34 -0.89
CA ARG A 90 -7.92 12.80 -0.39
C ARG A 90 -8.92 11.66 -0.32
N LEU A 91 -8.96 10.82 -1.35
CA LEU A 91 -9.90 9.72 -1.42
C LEU A 91 -9.62 8.67 -0.36
N VAL A 92 -8.35 8.34 -0.14
CA VAL A 92 -7.93 7.41 0.92
C VAL A 92 -8.39 7.92 2.29
N LEU A 93 -8.15 9.20 2.59
CA LEU A 93 -8.55 9.80 3.86
C LEU A 93 -10.09 9.81 4.02
N ALA A 94 -10.82 10.10 2.95
CA ALA A 94 -12.28 10.11 2.97
C ALA A 94 -12.85 8.70 3.27
N TYR A 95 -12.30 7.66 2.66
CA TYR A 95 -12.72 6.29 2.95
C TYR A 95 -12.35 5.86 4.37
N ALA A 96 -11.16 6.24 4.84
CA ALA A 96 -10.74 5.95 6.22
C ALA A 96 -11.73 6.54 7.22
N GLU A 97 -12.16 7.77 7.01
CA GLU A 97 -13.16 8.43 7.85
C GLU A 97 -14.54 7.74 7.73
N GLN A 98 -14.99 7.46 6.52
CA GLN A 98 -16.28 6.81 6.28
C GLN A 98 -16.40 5.47 7.01
N TYR A 99 -15.34 4.66 6.99
CA TYR A 99 -15.34 3.35 7.63
C TYR A 99 -14.80 3.37 9.05
N GLN A 100 -14.47 4.55 9.58
CA GLN A 100 -13.90 4.71 10.93
C GLN A 100 -12.71 3.76 11.15
N ALA A 101 -11.85 3.67 10.15
CA ALA A 101 -10.71 2.77 10.18
C ALA A 101 -9.54 3.39 10.94
N GLU A 102 -9.02 2.66 11.93
CA GLU A 102 -7.82 3.06 12.65
C GLU A 102 -6.55 2.69 11.88
N ASN A 103 -6.58 1.57 11.16
CA ASN A 103 -5.49 1.08 10.35
C ASN A 103 -5.98 0.80 8.94
N VAL A 104 -5.39 1.47 7.97
CA VAL A 104 -5.73 1.35 6.54
C VAL A 104 -4.51 0.84 5.79
N LEU A 105 -4.71 -0.18 4.95
CA LEU A 105 -3.69 -0.64 4.01
C LEU A 105 -4.04 -0.15 2.61
N VAL A 106 -3.10 0.51 1.96
CA VAL A 106 -3.21 0.95 0.56
C VAL A 106 -2.18 0.19 -0.26
N LEU A 107 -2.66 -0.55 -1.26
CA LEU A 107 -1.82 -1.30 -2.19
C LEU A 107 -1.81 -0.62 -3.54
N SER A 108 -0.67 -0.09 -3.93
CA SER A 108 -0.53 0.71 -5.13
C SER A 108 0.87 0.58 -5.74
N HIS A 109 1.32 1.62 -6.40
CA HIS A 109 2.46 1.62 -7.32
C HIS A 109 3.35 2.83 -7.11
N MET A 110 4.56 2.76 -7.63
CA MET A 110 5.35 3.93 -7.95
C MET A 110 4.97 4.44 -9.35
N PRO A 111 5.00 5.74 -9.61
CA PRO A 111 5.44 6.82 -8.72
C PRO A 111 4.37 7.31 -7.75
N LEU A 112 3.12 6.86 -7.86
CA LEU A 112 1.99 7.40 -7.10
C LEU A 112 2.24 7.40 -5.59
N LEU A 113 2.70 6.29 -5.02
CA LEU A 113 2.88 6.18 -3.56
C LEU A 113 3.86 7.21 -3.01
N GLY A 114 4.98 7.44 -3.71
CA GLY A 114 5.94 8.47 -3.29
C GLY A 114 5.32 9.86 -3.25
N TYR A 115 4.57 10.22 -4.29
CA TYR A 115 3.88 11.50 -4.35
C TYR A 115 2.76 11.61 -3.32
N MET A 116 2.08 10.51 -3.01
CA MET A 116 1.07 10.49 -1.95
C MET A 116 1.68 10.81 -0.59
N VAL A 117 2.86 10.29 -0.29
CA VAL A 117 3.56 10.63 0.96
C VAL A 117 3.82 12.12 1.02
N SER A 118 4.29 12.73 -0.07
CA SER A 118 4.52 14.19 -0.13
C SER A 118 3.23 15.00 0.06
N GLU A 119 2.10 14.50 -0.45
CA GLU A 119 0.80 15.15 -0.24
C GLU A 119 0.34 15.03 1.23
N LEU A 120 0.58 13.88 1.84
CA LEU A 120 0.14 13.60 3.21
C LEU A 120 1.03 14.25 4.27
N VAL A 121 2.33 14.33 4.02
CA VAL A 121 3.32 14.84 4.97
C VAL A 121 3.96 16.09 4.39
N PRO A 122 3.48 17.30 4.77
CA PRO A 122 3.98 18.55 4.20
C PRO A 122 5.50 18.71 4.35
N GLY A 123 6.14 19.16 3.28
CA GLY A 123 7.59 19.40 3.25
C GLY A 123 8.45 18.19 3.00
N MET A 124 7.85 17.00 2.86
CA MET A 124 8.60 15.79 2.56
C MET A 124 8.76 15.59 1.05
N GLU A 125 9.98 15.30 0.60
CA GLU A 125 10.21 14.89 -0.78
C GLU A 125 9.64 13.48 -1.00
N PRO A 126 9.20 13.16 -2.23
CA PRO A 126 8.64 11.84 -2.52
C PRO A 126 9.66 10.73 -2.26
N PRO A 127 9.42 9.84 -1.29
CA PRO A 127 10.30 8.70 -1.07
C PRO A 127 10.18 7.67 -2.18
N LEU A 128 11.24 6.91 -2.41
CA LEU A 128 11.21 5.76 -3.31
C LEU A 128 10.72 4.53 -2.55
N PHE A 129 9.88 3.74 -3.19
CA PHE A 129 9.40 2.47 -2.66
C PHE A 129 9.99 1.32 -3.47
N ALA A 130 10.69 0.41 -2.81
CA ALA A 130 11.02 -0.88 -3.42
C ALA A 130 9.75 -1.74 -3.53
N THR A 131 9.75 -2.74 -4.41
CA THR A 131 8.63 -3.68 -4.49
C THR A 131 8.43 -4.38 -3.14
N SER A 132 7.18 -4.62 -2.75
CA SER A 132 6.77 -5.19 -1.47
C SER A 132 7.17 -4.37 -0.23
N SER A 133 7.64 -3.14 -0.40
CA SER A 133 7.97 -2.26 0.72
C SER A 133 6.73 -1.55 1.25
N VAL A 134 6.79 -1.14 2.51
CA VAL A 134 5.70 -0.49 3.22
C VAL A 134 6.20 0.76 3.93
N ALA A 135 5.42 1.83 3.85
CA ALA A 135 5.63 3.04 4.64
C ALA A 135 4.43 3.25 5.57
N LEU A 136 4.69 3.62 6.80
CA LEU A 136 3.65 3.95 7.78
C LEU A 136 3.58 5.45 7.98
N VAL A 137 2.43 6.03 7.68
CA VAL A 137 2.12 7.43 7.95
C VAL A 137 1.11 7.49 9.10
N ASP A 138 1.48 8.18 10.17
CA ASP A 138 0.60 8.40 11.31
C ASP A 138 -0.12 9.74 11.16
N ILE A 139 -1.44 9.73 11.37
CA ILE A 139 -2.28 10.93 11.19
C ILE A 139 -3.09 11.13 12.47
N ILE A 140 -2.76 12.19 13.22
CA ILE A 140 -3.44 12.57 14.45
C ILE A 140 -3.92 14.03 14.28
N GLY A 141 -5.22 14.19 14.06
CA GLY A 141 -5.79 15.51 13.78
C GLY A 141 -5.17 16.10 12.50
N ARG A 142 -4.48 17.24 12.63
CA ARG A 142 -3.79 17.89 11.52
C ARG A 142 -2.30 17.55 11.46
N HIS A 143 -1.82 16.74 12.41
CA HIS A 143 -0.42 16.34 12.46
C HIS A 143 -0.24 15.04 11.68
N THR A 144 0.66 15.05 10.72
CA THR A 144 1.02 13.87 9.92
C THR A 144 2.52 13.63 10.00
N GLU A 145 2.91 12.38 10.10
CA GLU A 145 4.31 11.99 10.24
C GLU A 145 4.57 10.67 9.52
N LEU A 146 5.65 10.62 8.74
CA LEU A 146 6.16 9.35 8.24
C LEU A 146 6.93 8.69 9.38
N MET A 147 6.37 7.61 9.91
CA MET A 147 6.95 6.92 11.07
C MET A 147 8.13 6.05 10.70
N TRP A 148 7.99 5.29 9.62
CA TRP A 148 9.04 4.42 9.11
C TRP A 148 8.72 3.97 7.69
N GLN A 149 9.76 3.46 7.03
CA GLN A 149 9.63 2.78 5.75
C GLN A 149 10.48 1.52 5.83
N GLN A 150 9.88 0.37 5.53
CA GLN A 150 10.54 -0.94 5.62
C GLN A 150 10.54 -1.63 4.28
N THR A 151 11.68 -2.22 3.95
CA THR A 151 11.85 -3.08 2.77
C THR A 151 12.03 -4.52 3.23
N THR A 152 11.95 -5.48 2.31
CA THR A 152 12.23 -6.88 2.64
C THR A 152 13.68 -7.10 3.12
N HIS A 153 14.60 -6.21 2.75
CA HIS A 153 15.98 -6.24 3.24
C HIS A 153 16.09 -5.71 4.67
N SER A 154 15.34 -4.66 5.02
CA SER A 154 15.44 -4.02 6.34
C SER A 154 14.80 -4.83 7.45
N ILE A 155 13.87 -5.73 7.13
CA ILE A 155 13.15 -6.56 8.12
C ILE A 155 13.77 -7.94 8.32
N SER A 156 14.73 -8.33 7.48
CA SER A 156 15.38 -9.65 7.55
C SER A 156 16.58 -9.67 8.50
#